data_e7616fabbadee020acdccb1a5cbc4ac8
#
_entry.id   e7616fabbadee020acdccb1a5cbc4ac8
#
_cell.length_a   1.000
_cell.length_b   1.000
_cell.length_c   1.000
_cell.angle_alpha   90.00
_cell.angle_beta   90.00
_cell.angle_gamma   90.00
#
_symmetry.space_group_name_H-M   'P 1'
#
loop_
_entity.id
_entity.type
_entity.pdbx_description
1 polymer ?
#
loop_
_entity_poly.entity_id
_entity_poly.type
_entity_poly.pdbx_seq_one_letter_code
_entity_poly.pdbx_strand_id
1 'polypeptide(L)'
;GNMKLLNGNQTMSMMTDFLIKQWEIKGKLNGNQFVGSTIVSTNLVNEIADSYGVETKVGLTGFKWIAKMIKDFPNQEFIGGGEESFGYMVGDFVRDKDAVTSTLLACEIAANAKSNSSTFYKDLLELYIKNHFHKEHLISIVKKGMDGANQIKQMMIDLRKNPLTQIDGSKVTFLCDYESSIKKNLIT
;
A
#
# COMPACT_ATOMS: atom_id res chain seq x y z
N GLY A 1 24.50 -0.73 17.43
CA GLY A 1 23.76 -1.36 16.34
C GLY A 1 23.55 -0.33 15.22
N ASN A 2 23.52 -0.77 13.98
CA ASN A 2 23.29 0.14 12.85
C ASN A 2 21.81 0.51 12.79
N MET A 3 21.51 1.81 12.65
CA MET A 3 20.16 2.28 12.39
C MET A 3 19.75 1.89 10.96
N LYS A 4 18.55 1.34 10.78
CA LYS A 4 17.94 1.11 9.48
C LYS A 4 16.67 1.93 9.37
N LEU A 5 16.54 2.69 8.31
CA LEU A 5 15.30 3.38 7.97
C LEU A 5 14.39 2.40 7.21
N LEU A 6 13.14 2.31 7.63
CA LEU A 6 12.10 1.63 6.89
C LEU A 6 11.46 2.59 5.90
N ASN A 7 11.11 2.11 4.73
CA ASN A 7 10.35 2.90 3.76
C ASN A 7 8.84 2.86 4.07
N GLY A 8 8.06 3.68 3.35
CA GLY A 8 6.63 3.79 3.59
C GLY A 8 5.87 2.49 3.35
N ASN A 9 6.24 1.70 2.34
CA ASN A 9 5.65 0.38 2.10
C ASN A 9 5.85 -0.58 3.27
N GLN A 10 7.07 -0.63 3.82
CA GLN A 10 7.40 -1.47 4.97
C GLN A 10 6.64 -1.05 6.23
N THR A 11 6.62 0.26 6.49
CA THR A 11 5.91 0.82 7.65
C THR A 11 4.41 0.58 7.54
N MET A 12 3.81 0.84 6.37
CA MET A 12 2.40 0.61 6.11
C MET A 12 2.02 -0.87 6.31
N SER A 13 2.82 -1.80 5.80
CA SER A 13 2.57 -3.24 5.96
C SER A 13 2.57 -3.66 7.42
N MET A 14 3.55 -3.19 8.20
CA MET A 14 3.62 -3.47 9.64
C MET A 14 2.44 -2.89 10.42
N MET A 15 2.02 -1.66 10.08
CA MET A 15 0.86 -1.02 10.70
C MET A 15 -0.42 -1.77 10.38
N THR A 16 -0.59 -2.20 9.13
CA THR A 16 -1.76 -2.93 8.65
C THR A 16 -1.86 -4.29 9.34
N ASP A 17 -0.78 -5.08 9.35
CA ASP A 17 -0.76 -6.38 10.04
C ASP A 17 -1.12 -6.23 11.52
N PHE A 18 -0.48 -5.28 12.20
CA PHE A 18 -0.73 -5.05 13.62
C PHE A 18 -2.18 -4.67 13.90
N LEU A 19 -2.77 -3.76 13.12
CA LEU A 19 -4.16 -3.34 13.30
C LEU A 19 -5.12 -4.50 13.08
N ILE A 20 -4.99 -5.24 11.98
CA ILE A 20 -5.87 -6.38 11.68
C ILE A 20 -5.76 -7.43 12.79
N LYS A 21 -4.54 -7.74 13.24
CA LYS A 21 -4.30 -8.66 14.35
C LYS A 21 -4.95 -8.20 15.66
N GLN A 22 -4.92 -6.89 15.97
CA GLN A 22 -5.62 -6.35 17.14
C GLN A 22 -7.15 -6.48 17.01
N TRP A 23 -7.69 -6.33 15.79
CA TRP A 23 -9.11 -6.56 15.54
C TRP A 23 -9.49 -8.03 15.69
N GLU A 24 -8.65 -8.93 15.22
CA GLU A 24 -8.82 -10.39 15.40
C GLU A 24 -8.82 -10.78 16.88
N ILE A 25 -7.79 -10.37 17.63
CA ILE A 25 -7.67 -10.66 19.08
C ILE A 25 -8.90 -10.15 19.86
N LYS A 26 -9.48 -9.03 19.45
CA LYS A 26 -10.67 -8.45 20.07
C LYS A 26 -11.98 -9.08 19.57
N GLY A 27 -11.92 -10.08 18.69
CA GLY A 27 -13.09 -10.74 18.11
C GLY A 27 -13.96 -9.83 17.24
N LYS A 28 -13.35 -8.81 16.63
CA LYS A 28 -14.07 -7.80 15.82
C LYS A 28 -14.10 -8.14 14.33
N LEU A 29 -13.33 -9.11 13.86
CA LEU A 29 -13.36 -9.52 12.45
C LEU A 29 -14.60 -10.40 12.22
N ASN A 30 -15.48 -9.96 11.33
CA ASN A 30 -16.72 -10.64 10.96
C ASN A 30 -16.93 -10.74 9.45
N GLY A 31 -15.87 -10.43 8.65
CA GLY A 31 -15.91 -10.45 7.19
C GLY A 31 -16.46 -9.17 6.55
N ASN A 32 -16.79 -8.15 7.35
CA ASN A 32 -17.31 -6.88 6.85
C ASN A 32 -16.31 -5.73 6.96
N GLN A 33 -15.04 -6.05 7.24
CA GLN A 33 -13.97 -5.08 7.36
C GLN A 33 -13.17 -4.95 6.07
N PHE A 34 -12.55 -3.78 5.88
CA PHE A 34 -11.60 -3.56 4.81
C PHE A 34 -10.43 -2.67 5.23
N VAL A 35 -9.33 -2.81 4.48
CA VAL A 35 -8.18 -1.90 4.51
C VAL A 35 -8.04 -1.16 3.19
N GLY A 36 -7.46 0.04 3.21
CA GLY A 36 -7.26 0.87 2.03
C GLY A 36 -5.80 0.91 1.59
N SER A 37 -5.55 0.78 0.29
CA SER A 37 -4.23 0.91 -0.32
C SER A 37 -4.31 1.66 -1.66
N THR A 38 -3.17 1.89 -2.30
CA THR A 38 -3.10 2.50 -3.63
C THR A 38 -2.41 1.60 -4.64
N ILE A 39 -2.68 1.83 -5.94
CA ILE A 39 -2.09 1.05 -7.05
C ILE A 39 -0.56 1.12 -7.14
N VAL A 40 0.07 2.08 -6.47
CA VAL A 40 1.53 2.28 -6.45
C VAL A 40 2.17 1.79 -5.15
N SER A 41 1.35 1.38 -4.19
CA SER A 41 1.81 0.83 -2.91
C SER A 41 2.06 -0.67 -3.02
N THR A 42 2.76 -1.22 -2.03
CA THR A 42 3.12 -2.65 -2.02
C THR A 42 1.91 -3.57 -2.04
N ASN A 43 1.97 -4.63 -2.82
CA ASN A 43 0.96 -5.69 -2.82
C ASN A 43 0.99 -6.56 -1.54
N LEU A 44 2.03 -6.43 -0.72
CA LEU A 44 2.14 -7.12 0.57
C LEU A 44 0.94 -6.82 1.49
N VAL A 45 0.38 -5.61 1.41
CA VAL A 45 -0.83 -5.25 2.17
C VAL A 45 -2.02 -6.12 1.80
N ASN A 46 -2.17 -6.46 0.51
CA ASN A 46 -3.24 -7.34 0.03
C ASN A 46 -3.05 -8.75 0.62
N GLU A 47 -1.84 -9.30 0.53
CA GLU A 47 -1.54 -10.64 1.07
C GLU A 47 -1.73 -10.72 2.59
N ILE A 48 -1.33 -9.66 3.32
CA ILE A 48 -1.60 -9.56 4.76
C ILE A 48 -3.11 -9.59 5.03
N ALA A 49 -3.87 -8.71 4.40
CA ALA A 49 -5.31 -8.63 4.62
C ALA A 49 -6.01 -9.95 4.27
N ASP A 50 -5.67 -10.55 3.12
CA ASP A 50 -6.20 -11.84 2.68
C ASP A 50 -5.93 -12.96 3.70
N SER A 51 -4.75 -12.94 4.37
CA SER A 51 -4.40 -13.93 5.39
C SER A 51 -5.31 -13.90 6.62
N TYR A 52 -6.02 -12.79 6.84
CA TYR A 52 -7.02 -12.61 7.91
C TYR A 52 -8.47 -12.62 7.39
N GLY A 53 -8.69 -12.86 6.10
CA GLY A 53 -10.01 -12.76 5.48
C GLY A 53 -10.57 -11.34 5.42
N VAL A 54 -9.71 -10.33 5.40
CA VAL A 54 -10.06 -8.90 5.30
C VAL A 54 -9.90 -8.43 3.86
N GLU A 55 -10.89 -7.72 3.34
CA GLU A 55 -10.84 -7.16 1.99
C GLU A 55 -9.84 -6.01 1.89
N THR A 56 -9.04 -5.97 0.83
CA THR A 56 -8.24 -4.78 0.48
C THR A 56 -8.92 -4.01 -0.65
N LYS A 57 -9.23 -2.74 -0.42
CA LYS A 57 -9.68 -1.83 -1.47
C LYS A 57 -8.51 -1.00 -1.98
N VAL A 58 -8.29 -1.03 -3.29
CA VAL A 58 -7.16 -0.37 -3.95
C VAL A 58 -7.67 0.81 -4.75
N GLY A 59 -7.19 2.00 -4.42
CA GLY A 59 -7.50 3.25 -5.11
C GLY A 59 -6.35 3.75 -5.98
N LEU A 60 -6.59 4.84 -6.68
CA LEU A 60 -5.54 5.59 -7.37
C LEU A 60 -4.63 6.28 -6.34
N THR A 61 -3.52 6.86 -6.81
CA THR A 61 -2.59 7.61 -5.99
C THR A 61 -3.23 8.85 -5.38
N GLY A 62 -3.03 9.02 -4.10
CA GLY A 62 -3.52 10.16 -3.31
C GLY A 62 -4.57 9.77 -2.27
N PHE A 63 -4.38 10.30 -1.07
CA PHE A 63 -5.15 9.93 0.13
C PHE A 63 -6.66 10.18 0.02
N LYS A 64 -7.06 11.11 -0.85
CA LYS A 64 -8.47 11.35 -1.18
C LYS A 64 -9.21 10.08 -1.64
N TRP A 65 -8.51 9.14 -2.26
CA TRP A 65 -9.10 7.89 -2.72
C TRP A 65 -9.35 6.94 -1.56
N ILE A 66 -8.44 6.87 -0.57
CA ILE A 66 -8.65 6.08 0.64
C ILE A 66 -9.82 6.65 1.45
N ALA A 67 -9.86 7.97 1.65
CA ALA A 67 -11.00 8.63 2.30
C ALA A 67 -12.32 8.43 1.55
N LYS A 68 -12.28 8.39 0.20
CA LYS A 68 -13.45 8.10 -0.63
C LYS A 68 -13.98 6.69 -0.44
N MET A 69 -13.11 5.68 -0.23
CA MET A 69 -13.56 4.30 0.03
C MET A 69 -14.49 4.22 1.25
N ILE A 70 -14.18 4.94 2.33
CA ILE A 70 -15.04 4.98 3.53
C ILE A 70 -16.43 5.52 3.19
N LYS A 71 -16.50 6.53 2.32
CA LYS A 71 -17.78 7.11 1.87
C LYS A 71 -18.53 6.16 0.93
N ASP A 72 -17.82 5.50 0.03
CA ASP A 72 -18.43 4.63 -1.00
C ASP A 72 -18.92 3.30 -0.42
N PHE A 73 -18.35 2.86 0.70
CA PHE A 73 -18.67 1.59 1.37
C PHE A 73 -19.16 1.81 2.81
N PRO A 74 -20.25 2.55 3.02
CA PRO A 74 -20.70 2.97 4.36
C PRO A 74 -21.18 1.80 5.24
N ASN A 75 -21.41 0.64 4.66
CA ASN A 75 -21.84 -0.57 5.38
C ASN A 75 -20.66 -1.47 5.77
N GLN A 76 -19.44 -1.10 5.41
CA GLN A 76 -18.22 -1.81 5.80
C GLN A 76 -17.41 -1.00 6.79
N GLU A 77 -16.67 -1.69 7.66
CA GLU A 77 -15.81 -1.06 8.66
C GLU A 77 -14.39 -0.90 8.14
N PHE A 78 -13.89 0.33 8.13
CA PHE A 78 -12.52 0.64 7.74
C PHE A 78 -11.56 0.44 8.92
N ILE A 79 -10.62 -0.48 8.80
CA ILE A 79 -9.61 -0.73 9.83
C ILE A 79 -8.49 0.30 9.77
N GLY A 80 -7.97 0.57 8.58
CA GLY A 80 -6.86 1.47 8.33
C GLY A 80 -6.41 1.42 6.88
N GLY A 81 -5.50 2.29 6.51
CA GLY A 81 -4.96 2.30 5.15
C GLY A 81 -3.86 3.33 4.97
N GLY A 82 -3.09 3.17 3.93
CA GLY A 82 -1.92 4.00 3.71
C GLY A 82 -1.42 4.06 2.28
N GLU A 83 -0.33 4.78 2.14
CA GLU A 83 0.41 4.97 0.90
C GLU A 83 1.90 4.71 1.12
N GLU A 84 2.62 4.34 0.07
CA GLU A 84 4.07 4.16 0.06
C GLU A 84 4.86 5.41 0.48
N SER A 85 4.23 6.59 0.39
CA SER A 85 4.78 7.89 0.74
C SER A 85 4.60 8.28 2.21
N PHE A 86 4.52 7.28 3.11
CA PHE A 86 4.36 7.41 4.56
C PHE A 86 3.01 7.97 5.05
N GLY A 87 2.04 8.19 4.18
CA GLY A 87 0.68 8.52 4.60
C GLY A 87 0.01 7.29 5.20
N TYR A 88 -0.56 7.41 6.40
CA TYR A 88 -1.34 6.36 7.03
C TYR A 88 -2.51 6.93 7.81
N MET A 89 -3.60 6.17 7.87
CA MET A 89 -4.82 6.51 8.59
C MET A 89 -5.29 5.30 9.40
N VAL A 90 -5.55 5.52 10.67
CA VAL A 90 -6.04 4.52 11.62
C VAL A 90 -7.54 4.74 11.85
N GLY A 91 -8.37 3.79 11.41
CA GLY A 91 -9.83 3.97 11.51
C GLY A 91 -10.35 5.14 10.66
N ASP A 92 -11.58 5.56 10.89
CA ASP A 92 -12.31 6.53 10.06
C ASP A 92 -12.61 7.87 10.74
N PHE A 93 -12.11 8.09 11.94
CA PHE A 93 -12.36 9.30 12.75
C PHE A 93 -11.63 10.56 12.22
N VAL A 94 -10.50 10.39 11.53
CA VAL A 94 -9.85 11.43 10.73
C VAL A 94 -9.77 10.92 9.30
N ARG A 95 -10.37 11.62 8.35
CA ARG A 95 -10.47 11.17 6.95
C ARG A 95 -9.36 11.73 6.06
N ASP A 96 -8.17 11.78 6.58
CA ASP A 96 -6.92 12.06 5.90
C ASP A 96 -5.79 11.39 6.68
N LYS A 97 -4.58 11.36 6.10
CA LYS A 97 -3.38 10.89 6.78
C LYS A 97 -3.18 11.66 8.10
N ASP A 98 -2.92 10.92 9.15
CA ASP A 98 -2.74 11.48 10.49
C ASP A 98 -1.43 11.00 11.10
N ALA A 99 -0.46 11.90 11.17
CA ALA A 99 0.86 11.61 11.69
C ALA A 99 0.85 11.35 13.21
N VAL A 100 -0.10 11.91 13.95
CA VAL A 100 -0.19 11.74 15.42
C VAL A 100 -0.58 10.31 15.75
N THR A 101 -1.69 9.84 15.20
CA THR A 101 -2.15 8.44 15.42
C THR A 101 -1.21 7.43 14.81
N SER A 102 -0.62 7.72 13.64
CA SER A 102 0.37 6.84 13.01
C SER A 102 1.64 6.71 13.85
N THR A 103 2.11 7.80 14.46
CA THR A 103 3.26 7.77 15.37
C THR A 103 2.94 6.97 16.64
N LEU A 104 1.76 7.18 17.23
CA LEU A 104 1.31 6.42 18.38
C LEU A 104 1.26 4.92 18.05
N LEU A 105 0.67 4.55 16.92
CA LEU A 105 0.61 3.16 16.45
C LEU A 105 2.01 2.57 16.25
N ALA A 106 2.95 3.31 15.66
CA ALA A 106 4.33 2.84 15.50
C ALA A 106 5.02 2.61 16.85
N CYS A 107 4.80 3.49 17.83
CA CYS A 107 5.29 3.31 19.19
C CYS A 107 4.68 2.07 19.86
N GLU A 108 3.41 1.82 19.69
CA GLU A 108 2.70 0.65 20.20
C GLU A 108 3.25 -0.65 19.59
N ILE A 109 3.47 -0.69 18.29
CA ILE A 109 4.11 -1.82 17.59
C ILE A 109 5.52 -2.06 18.16
N ALA A 110 6.31 -1.00 18.33
CA ALA A 110 7.67 -1.11 18.85
C ALA A 110 7.69 -1.59 20.31
N ALA A 111 6.76 -1.12 21.14
CA ALA A 111 6.60 -1.58 22.53
C ALA A 111 6.18 -3.05 22.60
N ASN A 112 5.24 -3.47 21.74
CA ASN A 112 4.83 -4.86 21.63
C ASN A 112 5.98 -5.76 21.17
N ALA A 113 6.74 -5.38 20.16
CA ALA A 113 7.92 -6.11 19.70
C ALA A 113 8.92 -6.29 20.86
N LYS A 114 9.21 -5.19 21.58
CA LYS A 114 10.14 -5.21 22.73
C LYS A 114 9.66 -6.14 23.86
N SER A 115 8.38 -6.14 24.19
CA SER A 115 7.80 -7.03 25.22
C SER A 115 7.93 -8.51 24.85
N ASN A 116 7.95 -8.82 23.56
CA ASN A 116 8.14 -10.16 23.00
C ASN A 116 9.61 -10.49 22.67
N SER A 117 10.57 -9.73 23.21
CA SER A 117 12.01 -9.91 22.94
C SER A 117 12.36 -9.83 21.44
N SER A 118 11.59 -9.05 20.68
CA SER A 118 11.77 -8.79 19.26
C SER A 118 12.13 -7.32 18.98
N THR A 119 12.13 -6.95 17.72
CA THR A 119 12.30 -5.58 17.25
C THR A 119 11.37 -5.34 16.08
N PHE A 120 11.00 -4.10 15.81
CA PHE A 120 10.19 -3.73 14.65
C PHE A 120 10.75 -4.30 13.33
N TYR A 121 12.07 -4.27 13.15
CA TYR A 121 12.72 -4.81 11.98
C TYR A 121 12.67 -6.35 11.89
N LYS A 122 12.81 -7.04 13.03
CA LYS A 122 12.72 -8.50 13.09
C LYS A 122 11.29 -8.95 12.77
N ASP A 123 10.29 -8.28 13.32
CA ASP A 123 8.89 -8.57 13.04
C ASP A 123 8.55 -8.32 11.55
N LEU A 124 9.16 -7.30 10.92
CA LEU A 124 9.04 -7.09 9.46
C LEU A 124 9.63 -8.27 8.66
N LEU A 125 10.77 -8.82 9.09
CA LEU A 125 11.36 -9.99 8.41
C LEU A 125 10.45 -11.22 8.55
N GLU A 126 9.85 -11.42 9.71
CA GLU A 126 8.87 -12.49 9.94
C GLU A 126 7.61 -12.30 9.09
N LEU A 127 7.17 -11.06 8.92
CA LEU A 127 6.05 -10.71 8.03
C LEU A 127 6.35 -11.09 6.57
N TYR A 128 7.57 -10.83 6.08
CA TYR A 128 8.01 -11.26 4.75
C TYR A 128 8.09 -12.78 4.60
N ILE A 129 8.51 -13.49 5.63
CA ILE A 129 8.57 -14.96 5.62
C ILE A 129 7.15 -15.53 5.53
N LYS A 130 6.21 -14.94 6.25
CA LYS A 130 4.81 -15.38 6.27
C LYS A 130 4.06 -15.08 4.96
N ASN A 131 4.28 -13.91 4.36
CA ASN A 131 3.47 -13.38 3.25
C ASN A 131 4.28 -13.14 1.97
N HIS A 132 5.41 -13.80 1.77
CA HIS A 132 6.38 -13.61 0.69
C HIS A 132 7.14 -12.27 0.76
N PHE A 133 8.29 -12.25 0.09
CA PHE A 133 9.16 -11.06 0.06
C PHE A 133 8.75 -10.11 -1.05
N HIS A 134 8.41 -8.89 -0.68
CA HIS A 134 8.13 -7.78 -1.59
C HIS A 134 9.26 -6.76 -1.55
N LYS A 135 9.72 -6.33 -2.71
CA LYS A 135 10.73 -5.28 -2.85
C LYS A 135 10.34 -4.36 -4.00
N GLU A 136 9.92 -3.19 -3.66
CA GLU A 136 9.55 -2.13 -4.59
C GLU A 136 10.76 -1.23 -4.86
N HIS A 137 10.79 -0.62 -6.04
CA HIS A 137 11.76 0.39 -6.42
C HIS A 137 11.08 1.56 -7.11
N LEU A 138 11.37 2.78 -6.65
CA LEU A 138 10.86 4.00 -7.23
C LEU A 138 11.87 4.57 -8.21
N ILE A 139 11.47 4.77 -9.47
CA ILE A 139 12.20 5.54 -10.46
C ILE A 139 11.50 6.88 -10.61
N SER A 140 12.15 7.96 -10.17
CA SER A 140 11.61 9.32 -10.26
C SER A 140 12.26 10.07 -11.42
N ILE A 141 11.44 10.51 -12.37
CA ILE A 141 11.87 11.29 -13.54
C ILE A 141 11.34 12.71 -13.40
N VAL A 142 12.27 13.64 -13.23
CA VAL A 142 11.93 15.08 -13.12
C VAL A 142 12.34 15.80 -14.40
N LYS A 143 11.40 16.47 -15.05
CA LYS A 143 11.61 17.34 -16.20
C LYS A 143 11.15 18.75 -15.85
N LYS A 144 12.01 19.76 -16.06
CA LYS A 144 11.72 21.15 -15.69
C LYS A 144 11.06 21.94 -16.82
N GLY A 145 10.25 22.91 -16.45
CA GLY A 145 9.62 23.85 -17.37
C GLY A 145 8.48 23.26 -18.21
N MET A 146 7.94 24.08 -19.12
CA MET A 146 6.82 23.70 -19.98
C MET A 146 7.20 22.56 -20.92
N ASP A 147 8.41 22.59 -21.49
CA ASP A 147 8.90 21.53 -22.38
C ASP A 147 9.04 20.21 -21.62
N GLY A 148 9.46 20.25 -20.35
CA GLY A 148 9.52 19.07 -19.50
C GLY A 148 8.14 18.47 -19.25
N ALA A 149 7.14 19.28 -18.98
CA ALA A 149 5.76 18.83 -18.82
C ALA A 149 5.22 18.16 -20.10
N ASN A 150 5.50 18.75 -21.27
CA ASN A 150 5.12 18.17 -22.56
C ASN A 150 5.84 16.85 -22.84
N GLN A 151 7.13 16.74 -22.51
CA GLN A 151 7.87 15.48 -22.62
C GLN A 151 7.25 14.37 -21.77
N ILE A 152 6.91 14.64 -20.50
CA ILE A 152 6.26 13.65 -19.61
C ILE A 152 4.92 13.21 -20.21
N LYS A 153 4.11 14.15 -20.68
CA LYS A 153 2.83 13.83 -21.32
C LYS A 153 3.02 12.96 -22.58
N GLN A 154 4.05 13.29 -23.39
CA GLN A 154 4.34 12.51 -24.61
C GLN A 154 4.80 11.09 -24.26
N MET A 155 5.63 10.91 -23.22
CA MET A 155 6.04 9.58 -22.75
C MET A 155 4.85 8.69 -22.40
N MET A 156 3.81 9.23 -21.74
CA MET A 156 2.60 8.47 -21.43
C MET A 156 1.80 8.08 -22.67
N ILE A 157 1.71 8.99 -23.65
CA ILE A 157 1.07 8.71 -24.95
C ILE A 157 1.81 7.60 -25.70
N ASP A 158 3.14 7.66 -25.71
CA ASP A 158 3.96 6.67 -26.42
C ASP A 158 3.87 5.29 -25.76
N LEU A 159 3.85 5.21 -24.41
CA LEU A 159 3.65 3.96 -23.69
C LEU A 159 2.27 3.34 -23.92
N ARG A 160 1.23 4.15 -24.14
CA ARG A 160 -0.10 3.66 -24.52
C ARG A 160 -0.13 3.11 -25.94
N LYS A 161 0.57 3.76 -26.87
CA LYS A 161 0.65 3.31 -28.28
C LYS A 161 1.54 2.08 -28.44
N ASN A 162 2.67 2.07 -27.74
CA ASN A 162 3.70 1.05 -27.84
C ASN A 162 4.01 0.51 -26.43
N PRO A 163 3.14 -0.31 -25.85
CA PRO A 163 3.33 -0.84 -24.51
C PRO A 163 4.59 -1.71 -24.44
N LEU A 164 5.23 -1.71 -23.26
CA LEU A 164 6.35 -2.60 -23.01
C LEU A 164 5.89 -4.07 -23.09
N THR A 165 6.63 -4.87 -23.83
CA THR A 165 6.38 -6.32 -23.93
C THR A 165 7.20 -7.15 -22.95
N GLN A 166 8.25 -6.54 -22.37
CA GLN A 166 9.15 -7.17 -21.43
C GLN A 166 9.70 -6.15 -20.42
N ILE A 167 9.86 -6.56 -19.18
CA ILE A 167 10.48 -5.78 -18.09
C ILE A 167 11.45 -6.72 -17.39
N ASP A 168 12.74 -6.34 -17.31
CA ASP A 168 13.81 -7.10 -16.65
C ASP A 168 13.80 -8.61 -17.02
N GLY A 169 13.74 -8.90 -18.31
CA GLY A 169 13.70 -10.27 -18.82
C GLY A 169 12.35 -10.98 -18.68
N SER A 170 11.42 -10.44 -17.94
CA SER A 170 10.07 -11.01 -17.72
C SER A 170 9.07 -10.47 -18.73
N LYS A 171 8.27 -11.36 -19.32
CA LYS A 171 7.23 -11.00 -20.30
C LYS A 171 6.10 -10.24 -19.62
N VAL A 172 5.69 -9.10 -20.19
CA VAL A 172 4.50 -8.37 -19.72
C VAL A 172 3.24 -9.11 -20.20
N THR A 173 2.41 -9.50 -19.26
CA THR A 173 1.18 -10.27 -19.53
C THR A 173 -0.06 -9.40 -19.60
N PHE A 174 -0.10 -8.34 -18.79
CA PHE A 174 -1.22 -7.40 -18.74
C PHE A 174 -0.74 -5.96 -18.77
N LEU A 175 -1.52 -5.11 -19.43
CA LEU A 175 -1.42 -3.65 -19.37
C LEU A 175 -2.70 -3.10 -18.73
N CYS A 176 -2.55 -2.30 -17.67
CA CYS A 176 -3.65 -1.58 -17.06
C CYS A 176 -3.46 -0.08 -17.28
N ASP A 177 -4.34 0.55 -18.05
CA ASP A 177 -4.38 2.00 -18.21
C ASP A 177 -5.53 2.57 -17.38
N TYR A 178 -5.20 3.18 -16.28
CA TYR A 178 -6.18 3.73 -15.32
C TYR A 178 -6.84 5.03 -15.81
N GLU A 179 -6.23 5.74 -16.75
CA GLU A 179 -6.84 6.95 -17.34
C GLU A 179 -8.00 6.57 -18.27
N SER A 180 -7.81 5.54 -19.07
CA SER A 180 -8.84 5.04 -20.00
C SER A 180 -9.69 3.90 -19.41
N SER A 181 -9.39 3.43 -18.20
CA SER A 181 -10.03 2.29 -17.54
C SER A 181 -9.99 1.01 -18.38
N ILE A 182 -8.88 0.78 -19.07
CA ILE A 182 -8.68 -0.38 -19.95
C ILE A 182 -7.68 -1.36 -19.30
N LYS A 183 -8.05 -2.65 -19.27
CA LYS A 183 -7.14 -3.76 -18.99
C LYS A 183 -6.97 -4.60 -20.27
N LYS A 184 -5.74 -4.68 -20.77
CA LYS A 184 -5.38 -5.45 -21.97
C LYS A 184 -4.57 -6.69 -21.58
N ASN A 185 -5.00 -7.85 -22.09
CA ASN A 185 -4.14 -9.03 -22.08
C ASN A 185 -3.16 -8.93 -23.27
N LEU A 186 -1.87 -9.05 -23.00
CA LEU A 186 -0.80 -9.01 -24.01
C LEU A 186 -0.26 -10.40 -24.36
N ILE A 187 -0.79 -11.44 -23.74
CA ILE A 187 -0.52 -12.83 -24.12
C ILE A 187 -1.54 -13.22 -25.18
N THR A 188 -1.12 -13.28 -26.41
CA THR A 188 -1.83 -13.94 -27.53
C THR A 188 -1.14 -15.24 -27.84
#